data_0955730e97aa0fa4ff385ba62497bafe
#
_entry.id   0955730e97aa0fa4ff385ba62497bafe
#
_cell.length_a   1.000
_cell.length_b   1.000
_cell.length_c   1.000
_cell.angle_alpha   90.00
_cell.angle_beta   90.00
_cell.angle_gamma   90.00
#
_symmetry.space_group_name_H-M   'P 1'
#
loop_
_entity.id
_entity.type
_entity.pdbx_description
1 polymer ?
#
loop_
_entity_poly.entity_id
_entity_poly.type
_entity_poly.pdbx_seq_one_letter_code
_entity_poly.pdbx_strand_id
1 'polypeptide(L)'
;SIRRQRQMCIRDRVIMEDFDSKNLLNWKIVNDTVMGGRSDATLKLKNNLYGIFNGYLSLQNNGGFSSIRAYYPPDLADVKSITIRVKGDGRQYSFRVRGNTSNWASYTHSFDTIEGEWIEKEMKIDNFYPVYRGYYLNDMPLLSEVIIKEIGIMLSDKQTGPFELEIDWIRAN
;
A
#
# COMPACT_ATOMS: atom_id res chain seq x y z
N SER A 1 -16.30 -21.00 2.68
CA SER A 1 -16.69 -20.81 3.97
C SER A 1 -16.61 -19.37 4.48
N ILE A 2 -15.94 -19.02 5.55
CA ILE A 2 -15.96 -17.65 6.13
C ILE A 2 -15.55 -16.54 5.13
N ARG A 3 -14.68 -16.83 4.16
CA ARG A 3 -14.29 -15.84 3.11
C ARG A 3 -15.36 -15.62 2.05
N ARG A 4 -16.18 -16.63 1.72
CA ARG A 4 -17.31 -16.42 0.79
C ARG A 4 -18.39 -15.50 1.37
N GLN A 5 -18.54 -15.42 2.69
CA GLN A 5 -19.44 -14.46 3.33
C GLN A 5 -18.89 -13.03 3.32
N ARG A 6 -17.56 -12.85 3.15
CA ARG A 6 -16.96 -11.51 3.01
C ARG A 6 -17.23 -10.86 1.64
N GLN A 7 -17.66 -11.63 0.64
CA GLN A 7 -18.11 -11.11 -0.67
C GLN A 7 -19.56 -10.63 -0.70
N MET A 8 -20.29 -10.71 0.40
CA MET A 8 -21.62 -10.11 0.45
C MET A 8 -21.48 -8.57 0.49
N CYS A 9 -21.77 -8.00 -0.63
CA CYS A 9 -21.93 -6.57 -0.85
C CYS A 9 -22.75 -5.90 0.24
N ILE A 10 -22.09 -5.24 1.18
CA ILE A 10 -22.64 -4.01 1.70
C ILE A 10 -22.45 -3.02 0.55
N ARG A 11 -23.51 -2.40 0.08
CA ARG A 11 -23.65 -1.66 -1.20
C ARG A 11 -22.54 -0.64 -1.55
N ASP A 12 -21.54 -0.42 -0.66
CA ASP A 12 -20.56 0.66 -0.77
C ASP A 12 -19.11 0.24 -0.50
N ARG A 13 -18.78 -1.05 -0.51
CA ARG A 13 -17.41 -1.52 -0.23
C ARG A 13 -16.91 -2.44 -1.32
N VAL A 14 -15.77 -2.09 -1.91
CA VAL A 14 -15.07 -2.89 -2.93
C VAL A 14 -13.81 -3.50 -2.34
N ILE A 15 -13.66 -4.82 -2.39
CA ILE A 15 -12.40 -5.47 -2.05
C ILE A 15 -11.42 -5.24 -3.18
N MET A 16 -10.36 -4.48 -2.90
CA MET A 16 -9.29 -4.20 -3.85
C MET A 16 -8.30 -5.37 -3.91
N GLU A 17 -7.94 -5.92 -2.76
CA GLU A 17 -7.04 -7.07 -2.62
C GLU A 17 -7.39 -7.84 -1.35
N ASP A 18 -7.45 -9.17 -1.40
CA ASP A 18 -7.63 -10.04 -0.25
C ASP A 18 -6.58 -11.14 -0.15
N PHE A 19 -5.56 -11.07 -1.00
CA PHE A 19 -4.46 -12.05 -1.08
C PHE A 19 -4.92 -13.51 -1.28
N ASP A 20 -6.10 -13.70 -1.88
CA ASP A 20 -6.49 -15.00 -2.42
C ASP A 20 -5.75 -15.24 -3.75
N SER A 21 -5.08 -16.37 -3.85
CA SER A 21 -4.29 -16.73 -5.04
C SER A 21 -5.07 -16.71 -6.36
N LYS A 22 -6.40 -16.82 -6.31
CA LYS A 22 -7.26 -16.80 -7.49
C LYS A 22 -7.49 -15.42 -8.08
N ASN A 23 -7.43 -14.38 -7.23
CA ASN A 23 -7.72 -12.98 -7.60
C ASN A 23 -6.57 -12.04 -7.21
N LEU A 24 -5.40 -12.58 -6.97
CA LEU A 24 -4.22 -11.82 -6.56
C LEU A 24 -3.84 -10.78 -7.62
N LEU A 25 -3.67 -9.55 -7.18
CA LEU A 25 -3.08 -8.50 -8.03
C LEU A 25 -1.62 -8.85 -8.38
N ASN A 26 -1.16 -8.35 -9.52
CA ASN A 26 0.21 -8.56 -9.96
C ASN A 26 1.17 -7.62 -9.21
N TRP A 27 1.50 -7.98 -7.99
CA TRP A 27 2.40 -7.22 -7.13
C TRP A 27 3.84 -7.27 -7.62
N LYS A 28 4.49 -6.13 -7.63
CA LYS A 28 5.91 -5.95 -7.92
C LYS A 28 6.61 -5.30 -6.75
N ILE A 29 7.84 -5.73 -6.49
CA ILE A 29 8.72 -5.11 -5.51
C ILE A 29 9.48 -3.98 -6.19
N VAL A 30 9.47 -2.80 -5.59
CA VAL A 30 10.24 -1.64 -6.02
C VAL A 30 10.96 -1.05 -4.83
N ASN A 31 12.25 -1.24 -4.78
CA ASN A 31 13.12 -0.80 -3.70
C ASN A 31 14.02 0.35 -4.15
N ASP A 32 14.75 0.92 -3.20
CA ASP A 32 15.75 1.94 -3.44
C ASP A 32 16.94 1.47 -4.31
N THR A 33 17.04 0.18 -4.59
CA THR A 33 18.02 -0.38 -5.53
C THR A 33 17.94 0.22 -6.94
N VAL A 34 16.76 0.71 -7.35
CA VAL A 34 16.59 1.48 -8.60
C VAL A 34 17.38 2.80 -8.60
N MET A 35 17.81 3.27 -7.43
CA MET A 35 18.62 4.46 -7.22
C MET A 35 20.01 4.17 -6.63
N GLY A 36 20.43 2.89 -6.61
CA GLY A 36 21.70 2.45 -6.04
C GLY A 36 21.66 2.15 -4.54
N GLY A 37 20.50 2.16 -3.90
CA GLY A 37 20.30 1.76 -2.51
C GLY A 37 20.46 0.25 -2.28
N ARG A 38 20.36 -0.20 -1.04
CA ARG A 38 20.61 -1.59 -0.62
C ARG A 38 19.49 -2.22 0.20
N SER A 39 18.31 -1.64 0.18
CA SER A 39 17.14 -2.29 0.78
C SER A 39 16.70 -3.50 -0.02
N ASP A 40 16.20 -4.50 0.65
CA ASP A 40 15.60 -5.68 0.00
C ASP A 40 14.23 -5.99 0.59
N ALA A 41 13.42 -6.69 -0.17
CA ALA A 41 12.09 -7.11 0.26
C ALA A 41 11.57 -8.30 -0.51
N THR A 42 10.63 -8.98 0.09
CA THR A 42 9.81 -10.02 -0.55
C THR A 42 8.34 -9.81 -0.24
N LEU A 43 7.48 -10.31 -1.11
CA LEU A 43 6.06 -10.49 -0.84
C LEU A 43 5.70 -11.95 -1.06
N LYS A 44 5.17 -12.59 -0.03
CA LYS A 44 4.76 -14.00 -0.06
C LYS A 44 3.33 -14.15 0.42
N LEU A 45 2.62 -15.13 -0.14
CA LEU A 45 1.31 -15.53 0.40
C LEU A 45 1.50 -16.53 1.53
N LYS A 46 0.79 -16.31 2.64
CA LYS A 46 0.72 -17.26 3.75
C LYS A 46 -0.64 -17.95 3.75
N ASN A 47 -0.64 -19.27 3.49
CA ASN A 47 -1.83 -20.14 3.49
C ASN A 47 -2.96 -19.63 2.58
N ASN A 48 -2.69 -18.87 1.53
CA ASN A 48 -3.69 -18.17 0.69
C ASN A 48 -4.67 -17.31 1.51
N LEU A 49 -4.23 -16.80 2.64
CA LEU A 49 -5.04 -16.03 3.58
C LEU A 49 -4.65 -14.58 3.66
N TYR A 50 -3.36 -14.29 3.59
CA TYR A 50 -2.82 -12.93 3.62
C TYR A 50 -1.43 -12.87 2.99
N GLY A 51 -1.04 -11.66 2.61
CA GLY A 51 0.29 -11.38 2.12
C GLY A 51 1.25 -11.04 3.25
N ILE A 52 2.53 -11.43 3.11
CA ILE A 52 3.61 -11.00 4.00
C ILE A 52 4.59 -10.19 3.19
N PHE A 53 4.65 -8.90 3.47
CA PHE A 53 5.65 -7.97 2.95
C PHE A 53 6.74 -7.80 3.99
N ASN A 54 7.93 -8.33 3.72
CA ASN A 54 9.05 -8.28 4.64
C ASN A 54 10.37 -8.05 3.93
N GLY A 55 11.38 -7.64 4.69
CA GLY A 55 12.72 -7.43 4.17
C GLY A 55 13.61 -6.70 5.16
N TYR A 56 14.59 -5.99 4.61
CA TYR A 56 15.53 -5.19 5.35
C TYR A 56 15.65 -3.80 4.73
N LEU A 57 15.37 -2.76 5.52
CA LEU A 57 15.53 -1.37 5.09
C LEU A 57 16.97 -0.91 5.36
N SER A 58 17.65 -0.42 4.33
CA SER A 58 19.00 0.15 4.41
C SER A 58 18.98 1.62 4.02
N LEU A 59 19.67 2.44 4.78
CA LEU A 59 19.86 3.86 4.46
C LEU A 59 21.14 4.13 3.67
N GLN A 60 21.91 3.09 3.33
CA GLN A 60 23.15 3.22 2.57
C GLN A 60 22.89 3.79 1.16
N ASN A 61 23.86 4.54 0.63
CA ASN A 61 23.84 5.12 -0.71
C ASN A 61 22.62 6.03 -0.97
N ASN A 62 22.19 6.80 0.03
CA ASN A 62 20.98 7.62 -0.01
C ASN A 62 19.70 6.82 -0.30
N GLY A 63 19.71 5.52 0.00
CA GLY A 63 18.55 4.66 -0.04
C GLY A 63 17.57 4.99 1.10
N GLY A 64 16.69 4.08 1.41
CA GLY A 64 15.78 4.18 2.55
C GLY A 64 14.32 3.97 2.21
N PHE A 65 14.04 3.22 1.15
CA PHE A 65 12.67 2.76 0.93
C PHE A 65 12.61 1.35 0.37
N SER A 66 11.52 0.68 0.71
CA SER A 66 11.09 -0.57 0.10
C SER A 66 9.59 -0.52 -0.12
N SER A 67 9.13 -1.00 -1.25
CA SER A 67 7.70 -0.95 -1.59
C SER A 67 7.24 -2.15 -2.39
N ILE A 68 5.95 -2.44 -2.24
CA ILE A 68 5.19 -3.30 -3.14
C ILE A 68 4.17 -2.46 -3.89
N ARG A 69 3.98 -2.72 -5.18
CA ARG A 69 3.07 -1.98 -6.06
C ARG A 69 2.34 -2.92 -6.97
N ALA A 70 1.08 -2.62 -7.24
CA ALA A 70 0.28 -3.37 -8.20
C ALA A 70 -0.56 -2.41 -9.05
N TYR A 71 -0.66 -2.72 -10.35
CA TYR A 71 -1.65 -2.09 -11.20
C TYR A 71 -3.04 -2.44 -10.68
N TYR A 72 -3.91 -1.45 -10.62
CA TYR A 72 -5.31 -1.62 -10.26
C TYR A 72 -6.19 -1.17 -11.42
N PRO A 73 -7.13 -2.02 -11.91
CA PRO A 73 -8.02 -1.63 -12.99
C PRO A 73 -8.86 -0.41 -12.58
N PRO A 74 -9.05 0.59 -13.47
CA PRO A 74 -9.76 1.82 -13.16
C PRO A 74 -11.28 1.58 -13.10
N ASP A 75 -11.74 0.90 -12.06
CA ASP A 75 -13.15 0.50 -11.87
C ASP A 75 -13.72 1.03 -10.55
N LEU A 76 -13.03 1.98 -9.93
CA LEU A 76 -13.46 2.60 -8.69
C LEU A 76 -14.10 3.96 -8.99
N ALA A 77 -15.40 4.07 -8.73
CA ALA A 77 -16.12 5.34 -8.73
C ALA A 77 -16.40 5.78 -7.29
N ASP A 78 -16.33 7.08 -7.05
CA ASP A 78 -16.76 7.73 -5.80
C ASP A 78 -16.14 7.16 -4.51
N VAL A 79 -14.87 6.77 -4.56
CA VAL A 79 -14.14 6.28 -3.38
C VAL A 79 -13.96 7.42 -2.38
N LYS A 80 -14.39 7.21 -1.14
CA LYS A 80 -14.27 8.17 -0.04
C LYS A 80 -13.13 7.84 0.91
N SER A 81 -12.84 6.56 1.07
CA SER A 81 -11.72 6.09 1.89
C SER A 81 -11.19 4.75 1.38
N ILE A 82 -9.95 4.47 1.76
CA ILE A 82 -9.33 3.15 1.61
C ILE A 82 -9.06 2.62 3.02
N THR A 83 -9.50 1.41 3.30
CA THR A 83 -9.24 0.74 4.56
C THR A 83 -8.33 -0.46 4.34
N ILE A 84 -7.31 -0.61 5.17
CA ILE A 84 -6.38 -1.73 5.14
C ILE A 84 -6.41 -2.46 6.50
N ARG A 85 -6.40 -3.80 6.45
CA ARG A 85 -6.25 -4.63 7.64
C ARG A 85 -4.86 -5.28 7.63
N VAL A 86 -4.05 -4.93 8.63
CA VAL A 86 -2.64 -5.32 8.71
C VAL A 86 -2.24 -5.73 10.11
N LYS A 87 -1.18 -6.54 10.18
CA LYS A 87 -0.43 -6.81 11.41
C LYS A 87 1.04 -6.47 11.15
N GLY A 88 1.55 -5.48 11.86
CA GLY A 88 2.88 -4.94 11.65
C GLY A 88 3.86 -5.26 12.76
N ASP A 89 4.95 -4.52 12.73
CA ASP A 89 6.12 -4.65 13.57
C ASP A 89 6.38 -3.41 14.45
N GLY A 90 5.38 -2.51 14.53
CA GLY A 90 5.47 -1.23 15.24
C GLY A 90 6.04 -0.10 14.39
N ARG A 91 6.45 -0.37 13.15
CA ARG A 91 6.96 0.65 12.24
C ARG A 91 5.81 1.39 11.52
N GLN A 92 6.09 2.58 11.04
CA GLN A 92 5.16 3.38 10.25
C GLN A 92 5.35 3.06 8.75
N TYR A 93 4.26 2.69 8.10
CA TYR A 93 4.18 2.46 6.67
C TYR A 93 3.37 3.55 5.99
N SER A 94 3.39 3.60 4.68
CA SER A 94 2.51 4.46 3.89
C SER A 94 1.78 3.68 2.82
N PHE A 95 0.51 4.00 2.64
CA PHE A 95 -0.27 3.56 1.49
C PHE A 95 -0.09 4.58 0.37
N ARG A 96 0.14 4.07 -0.83
CA ARG A 96 0.44 4.89 -2.00
C ARG A 96 -0.52 4.60 -3.14
N VAL A 97 -0.91 5.66 -3.82
CA VAL A 97 -1.81 5.59 -4.96
C VAL A 97 -1.20 6.40 -6.10
N ARG A 98 -1.22 5.84 -7.29
CA ARG A 98 -0.97 6.59 -8.52
C ARG A 98 -2.21 6.63 -9.38
N GLY A 99 -2.40 7.75 -10.05
CA GLY A 99 -3.52 7.96 -10.94
C GLY A 99 -3.11 8.12 -12.40
N ASN A 100 -4.12 8.44 -13.20
CA ASN A 100 -3.98 8.62 -14.64
C ASN A 100 -3.42 9.99 -15.04
N THR A 101 -3.34 10.95 -14.11
CA THR A 101 -2.91 12.33 -14.41
C THR A 101 -1.41 12.52 -14.42
N SER A 102 -0.67 11.59 -13.82
CA SER A 102 0.79 11.65 -13.77
C SER A 102 1.38 10.25 -13.60
N ASN A 103 2.43 9.97 -14.35
CA ASN A 103 3.16 8.71 -14.24
C ASN A 103 4.27 8.75 -13.17
N TRP A 104 4.56 9.91 -12.60
CA TRP A 104 5.68 10.13 -11.69
C TRP A 104 5.26 10.48 -10.27
N ALA A 105 4.16 11.20 -10.07
CA ALA A 105 3.66 11.57 -8.74
C ALA A 105 2.86 10.43 -8.10
N SER A 106 2.97 10.30 -6.78
CA SER A 106 2.16 9.41 -5.98
C SER A 106 1.41 10.20 -4.92
N TYR A 107 0.22 9.75 -4.57
CA TYR A 107 -0.52 10.22 -3.40
C TYR A 107 -0.25 9.27 -2.25
N THR A 108 0.03 9.79 -1.07
CA THR A 108 0.44 9.00 0.09
C THR A 108 -0.37 9.31 1.34
N HIS A 109 -0.58 8.30 2.15
CA HIS A 109 -1.14 8.40 3.49
C HIS A 109 -0.38 7.46 4.42
N SER A 110 0.19 7.97 5.50
CA SER A 110 0.91 7.16 6.46
C SER A 110 -0.03 6.45 7.42
N PHE A 111 0.37 5.29 7.90
CA PHE A 111 -0.30 4.56 8.97
C PHE A 111 0.70 3.90 9.90
N ASP A 112 0.41 3.97 11.19
CA ASP A 112 1.19 3.31 12.23
C ASP A 112 0.74 1.87 12.40
N THR A 113 1.66 1.02 12.81
CA THR A 113 1.38 -0.37 13.17
C THR A 113 1.69 -0.61 14.65
N ILE A 114 1.12 -1.68 15.20
CA ILE A 114 1.39 -2.17 16.54
C ILE A 114 2.01 -3.57 16.39
N GLU A 115 3.16 -3.79 17.00
CA GLU A 115 3.85 -5.06 16.90
C GLU A 115 2.95 -6.24 17.29
N GLY A 116 2.78 -7.18 16.37
CA GLY A 116 2.02 -8.41 16.60
C GLY A 116 0.51 -8.26 16.66
N GLU A 117 -0.06 -7.06 16.43
CA GLU A 117 -1.50 -6.83 16.50
C GLU A 117 -2.12 -6.59 15.11
N TRP A 118 -3.27 -7.21 14.86
CA TRP A 118 -4.11 -6.88 13.72
C TRP A 118 -4.86 -5.58 13.96
N ILE A 119 -4.68 -4.61 13.06
CA ILE A 119 -5.39 -3.33 13.08
C ILE A 119 -6.09 -3.09 11.75
N GLU A 120 -7.17 -2.32 11.78
CA GLU A 120 -7.81 -1.77 10.60
C GLU A 120 -7.56 -0.26 10.57
N LYS A 121 -6.98 0.22 9.48
CA LYS A 121 -6.74 1.64 9.28
C LYS A 121 -7.57 2.17 8.13
N GLU A 122 -8.50 3.05 8.41
CA GLU A 122 -9.21 3.83 7.41
C GLU A 122 -8.42 5.08 7.04
N MET A 123 -8.24 5.30 5.75
CA MET A 123 -7.54 6.45 5.18
C MET A 123 -8.49 7.18 4.25
N LYS A 124 -8.93 8.37 4.66
CA LYS A 124 -9.83 9.20 3.85
C LYS A 124 -9.10 9.71 2.62
N ILE A 125 -9.76 9.67 1.46
CA ILE A 125 -9.18 10.12 0.18
C ILE A 125 -8.70 11.57 0.28
N ASP A 126 -9.43 12.43 0.97
CA ASP A 126 -9.08 13.84 1.13
C ASP A 126 -7.83 14.08 1.97
N ASN A 127 -7.36 13.08 2.72
CA ASN A 127 -6.16 13.15 3.54
C ASN A 127 -4.90 12.64 2.83
N PHE A 128 -5.04 12.10 1.62
CA PHE A 128 -3.88 11.77 0.79
C PHE A 128 -3.28 13.04 0.21
N TYR A 129 -1.96 13.09 0.16
CA TYR A 129 -1.24 14.23 -0.40
C TYR A 129 -0.22 13.79 -1.46
N PRO A 130 0.00 14.61 -2.50
CA PRO A 130 0.89 14.24 -3.60
C PRO A 130 2.35 14.42 -3.22
N VAL A 131 3.18 13.45 -3.61
CA VAL A 131 4.63 13.44 -3.38
C VAL A 131 5.38 12.92 -4.60
N TYR A 132 6.63 13.39 -4.73
CA TYR A 132 7.60 12.83 -5.65
C TYR A 132 8.98 12.76 -4.98
N ARG A 133 9.58 11.59 -4.95
CA ARG A 133 10.88 11.34 -4.30
C ARG A 133 10.98 11.90 -2.88
N GLY A 134 9.90 11.77 -2.10
CA GLY A 134 9.82 12.26 -0.73
C GLY A 134 9.50 13.75 -0.57
N TYR A 135 9.36 14.50 -1.66
CA TYR A 135 9.00 15.91 -1.63
C TYR A 135 7.51 16.11 -1.84
N TYR A 136 6.92 16.98 -1.02
CA TYR A 136 5.55 17.41 -1.17
C TYR A 136 5.37 18.23 -2.46
N LEU A 137 4.33 17.92 -3.22
CA LEU A 137 4.02 18.64 -4.47
C LEU A 137 2.88 19.63 -4.25
N ASN A 138 3.06 20.82 -4.84
CA ASN A 138 1.99 21.80 -4.99
C ASN A 138 1.36 21.66 -6.39
N ASP A 139 0.18 22.26 -6.60
CA ASP A 139 -0.49 22.37 -7.90
C ASP A 139 -0.85 21.02 -8.56
N MET A 140 -1.03 19.96 -7.74
CA MET A 140 -1.56 18.68 -8.20
C MET A 140 -3.07 18.59 -7.93
N PRO A 141 -3.84 17.89 -8.79
CA PRO A 141 -5.25 17.65 -8.53
C PRO A 141 -5.42 16.86 -7.21
N LEU A 142 -6.57 16.99 -6.57
CA LEU A 142 -6.93 16.17 -5.42
C LEU A 142 -7.06 14.71 -5.84
N LEU A 143 -6.75 13.79 -4.94
CA LEU A 143 -6.89 12.36 -5.25
C LEU A 143 -8.33 11.98 -5.63
N SER A 144 -9.34 12.67 -5.09
CA SER A 144 -10.76 12.51 -5.47
C SER A 144 -11.06 12.80 -6.93
N GLU A 145 -10.20 13.58 -7.60
CA GLU A 145 -10.32 13.95 -9.02
C GLU A 145 -9.52 13.03 -9.95
N VAL A 146 -8.85 12.04 -9.40
CA VAL A 146 -7.89 11.18 -10.10
C VAL A 146 -8.43 9.77 -10.22
N ILE A 147 -8.34 9.18 -11.41
CA ILE A 147 -8.63 7.76 -11.60
C ILE A 147 -7.44 6.94 -11.09
N ILE A 148 -7.68 6.06 -10.12
CA ILE A 148 -6.66 5.19 -9.54
C ILE A 148 -6.21 4.15 -10.56
N LYS A 149 -4.91 4.03 -10.77
CA LYS A 149 -4.29 3.05 -11.66
C LYS A 149 -3.30 2.11 -10.99
N GLU A 150 -2.69 2.54 -9.90
CA GLU A 150 -1.72 1.76 -9.16
C GLU A 150 -1.92 1.99 -7.67
N ILE A 151 -1.84 0.94 -6.91
CA ILE A 151 -1.79 0.98 -5.45
C ILE A 151 -0.49 0.39 -4.94
N GLY A 152 -0.05 0.80 -3.78
CA GLY A 152 1.16 0.28 -3.17
C GLY A 152 1.25 0.52 -1.68
N ILE A 153 2.20 -0.18 -1.08
CA ILE A 153 2.58 -0.01 0.32
C ILE A 153 4.08 0.19 0.35
N MET A 154 4.52 1.18 1.10
CA MET A 154 5.93 1.56 1.21
C MET A 154 6.35 1.67 2.67
N LEU A 155 7.57 1.23 2.94
CA LEU A 155 8.30 1.57 4.16
C LEU A 155 9.39 2.56 3.81
N SER A 156 9.38 3.71 4.47
CA SER A 156 10.40 4.77 4.32
C SER A 156 10.51 5.62 5.59
N ASP A 157 10.51 4.94 6.74
CA ASP A 157 10.50 5.57 8.06
C ASP A 157 11.89 6.04 8.54
N LYS A 158 12.91 5.97 7.69
CA LYS A 158 14.29 6.37 7.97
C LYS A 158 14.95 5.57 9.11
N GLN A 159 14.51 4.35 9.34
CA GLN A 159 15.08 3.44 10.32
C GLN A 159 15.65 2.22 9.62
N THR A 160 16.98 2.03 9.68
CA THR A 160 17.62 0.83 9.18
C THR A 160 17.20 -0.39 10.01
N GLY A 161 16.94 -1.50 9.37
CA GLY A 161 16.64 -2.76 10.04
C GLY A 161 15.60 -3.61 9.34
N PRO A 162 15.31 -4.79 9.90
CA PRO A 162 14.31 -5.70 9.37
C PRO A 162 12.91 -5.11 9.53
N PHE A 163 12.01 -5.51 8.64
CA PHE A 163 10.60 -5.14 8.72
C PHE A 163 9.71 -6.30 8.28
N GLU A 164 8.51 -6.34 8.80
CA GLU A 164 7.47 -7.28 8.41
C GLU A 164 6.08 -6.68 8.56
N LEU A 165 5.29 -6.77 7.50
CA LEU A 165 3.89 -6.38 7.48
C LEU A 165 3.07 -7.52 6.90
N GLU A 166 2.17 -8.09 7.69
CA GLU A 166 1.15 -9.01 7.21
C GLU A 166 -0.08 -8.21 6.78
N ILE A 167 -0.63 -8.53 5.62
CA ILE A 167 -1.76 -7.80 5.01
C ILE A 167 -2.89 -8.78 4.74
N ASP A 168 -4.01 -8.60 5.41
CA ASP A 168 -5.20 -9.44 5.23
C ASP A 168 -6.01 -8.99 4.01
N TRP A 169 -6.34 -7.69 3.94
CA TRP A 169 -7.10 -7.15 2.83
C TRP A 169 -6.96 -5.63 2.70
N ILE A 170 -7.30 -5.14 1.52
CA ILE A 170 -7.41 -3.72 1.17
C ILE A 170 -8.79 -3.51 0.58
N ARG A 171 -9.54 -2.49 1.05
CA ARG A 171 -10.90 -2.15 0.61
C ARG A 171 -11.03 -0.68 0.28
N ALA A 172 -11.81 -0.40 -0.75
CA ALA A 172 -12.32 0.94 -1.04
C ALA A 172 -13.76 1.08 -0.48
N ASN A 173 -14.06 2.25 0.09
CA ASN A 173 -15.37 2.57 0.64
C ASN A 173 -15.93 3.85 0.02
#